data_f219868c6d51965e462578b63be2fa0a
#
_entry.id   f219868c6d51965e462578b63be2fa0a
#
_cell.length_a   1.000
_cell.length_b   1.000
_cell.length_c   1.000
_cell.angle_alpha   90.00
_cell.angle_beta   90.00
_cell.angle_gamma   90.00
#
_symmetry.space_group_name_H-M   'P 1'
#
loop_
_entity.id
_entity.type
_entity.pdbx_description
1 polymer ?
#
loop_
_entity_poly.entity_id
_entity_poly.type
_entity_poly.pdbx_seq_one_letter_code
_entity_poly.pdbx_strand_id
1 'polypeptide(L)'
;MNIMQKITGFYTLLCIRKQSGTCLFRRDGVHWEKFKQIKSTHTYLKENNNKYTENIAIIAEEQTEGIGTKGRKWHTGSNKNIAISILNKTQKDITKLEGLTTEIAKRIQKTMQENYNIRLNIKEPNDLMLNGKKICGILTECNTIGNKINYIIISLGFNVNEDKFPSELENISTSLYKETGKIFDKEKITEDFIKTLENII
;
A
#
# COMPACT_ATOMS: atom_id res chain seq x y z
N MET A 1 13.33 -10.90 23.12
CA MET A 1 12.06 -10.72 22.39
C MET A 1 11.19 -9.80 23.23
N ASN A 2 11.16 -8.49 22.92
CA ASN A 2 10.34 -7.53 23.67
C ASN A 2 8.94 -7.50 23.05
N ILE A 3 7.97 -8.01 23.78
CA ILE A 3 6.54 -7.96 23.40
C ILE A 3 6.00 -6.67 24.00
N MET A 4 5.68 -5.67 23.19
CA MET A 4 4.90 -4.51 23.63
C MET A 4 3.44 -4.72 23.21
N GLN A 5 2.59 -4.88 24.21
CA GLN A 5 1.14 -4.94 24.02
C GLN A 5 0.58 -3.52 24.19
N LYS A 6 0.12 -2.91 23.11
CA LYS A 6 -0.57 -1.62 23.17
C LYS A 6 -2.07 -1.88 23.00
N ILE A 7 -2.81 -1.72 24.07
CA ILE A 7 -4.28 -1.80 24.05
C ILE A 7 -4.79 -0.40 23.72
N THR A 8 -5.31 -0.21 22.53
CA THR A 8 -6.04 1.00 22.14
C THR A 8 -7.43 0.61 21.67
N GLY A 9 -8.43 0.81 22.53
CA GLY A 9 -9.80 0.41 22.27
C GLY A 9 -10.01 -1.11 22.30
N PHE A 10 -11.06 -1.61 21.65
CA PHE A 10 -11.48 -3.02 21.68
C PHE A 10 -10.59 -4.00 20.89
N TYR A 11 -9.40 -3.58 20.43
CA TYR A 11 -8.52 -4.39 19.58
C TYR A 11 -7.14 -4.56 20.21
N THR A 12 -6.65 -5.80 20.22
CA THR A 12 -5.28 -6.12 20.68
C THR A 12 -4.34 -6.00 19.49
N LEU A 13 -3.47 -5.00 19.50
CA LEU A 13 -2.35 -4.89 18.57
C LEU A 13 -1.14 -5.63 19.15
N LEU A 14 -0.79 -6.79 18.61
CA LEU A 14 0.43 -7.50 19.01
C LEU A 14 1.59 -7.00 18.16
N CYS A 15 2.52 -6.27 18.78
CA CYS A 15 3.76 -5.85 18.13
C CYS A 15 4.92 -6.71 18.62
N ILE A 16 5.57 -7.45 17.73
CA ILE A 16 6.80 -8.21 17.99
C ILE A 16 7.94 -7.54 17.25
N ARG A 17 8.84 -6.88 17.97
CA ARG A 17 10.03 -6.27 17.37
C ARG A 17 11.10 -7.33 17.13
N LYS A 18 11.48 -7.54 15.86
CA LYS A 18 12.62 -8.40 15.48
C LYS A 18 13.94 -7.63 15.70
N GLN A 19 15.05 -8.35 15.91
CA GLN A 19 16.39 -7.76 16.03
C GLN A 19 16.82 -6.95 14.80
N SER A 20 16.22 -7.21 13.64
CA SER A 20 16.45 -6.51 12.37
C SER A 20 15.81 -5.10 12.29
N GLY A 21 15.18 -4.60 13.36
CA GLY A 21 14.44 -3.32 13.33
C GLY A 21 13.07 -3.39 12.67
N THR A 22 12.63 -4.57 12.22
CA THR A 22 11.32 -4.82 11.63
C THR A 22 10.30 -5.05 12.75
N CYS A 23 9.13 -4.43 12.66
CA CYS A 23 8.02 -4.69 13.56
C CYS A 23 7.00 -5.58 12.84
N LEU A 24 6.62 -6.68 13.49
CA LEU A 24 5.54 -7.56 13.05
C LEU A 24 4.27 -7.17 13.80
N PHE A 25 3.19 -6.97 13.07
CA PHE A 25 1.89 -6.62 13.62
C PHE A 25 0.84 -7.62 13.18
N ARG A 26 -0.16 -7.85 14.03
CA ARG A 26 -1.38 -8.62 13.70
C ARG A 26 -2.60 -7.89 14.22
N ARG A 27 -3.58 -7.66 13.34
CA ARG A 27 -4.88 -7.08 13.70
C ARG A 27 -5.95 -7.66 12.80
N ASP A 28 -7.04 -8.13 13.39
CA ASP A 28 -8.24 -8.62 12.68
C ASP A 28 -7.93 -9.68 11.58
N GLY A 29 -6.91 -10.54 11.82
CA GLY A 29 -6.51 -11.58 10.88
C GLY A 29 -5.43 -11.17 9.88
N VAL A 30 -5.15 -9.88 9.69
CA VAL A 30 -4.11 -9.42 8.77
C VAL A 30 -2.77 -9.32 9.47
N HIS A 31 -1.76 -9.88 8.80
CA HIS A 31 -0.37 -9.74 9.22
C HIS A 31 0.28 -8.62 8.41
N TRP A 32 1.09 -7.75 9.04
CA TRP A 32 1.98 -6.84 8.32
C TRP A 32 3.33 -6.68 8.99
N GLU A 33 4.33 -6.42 8.16
CA GLU A 33 5.66 -6.05 8.60
C GLU A 33 5.94 -4.60 8.19
N LYS A 34 6.49 -3.80 9.13
CA LYS A 34 6.86 -2.41 8.88
C LYS A 34 8.38 -2.25 8.90
N PHE A 35 8.92 -1.66 7.84
CA PHE A 35 10.34 -1.34 7.66
C PHE A 35 10.53 0.18 7.75
N LYS A 36 11.63 0.62 8.37
CA LYS A 36 12.03 2.03 8.29
C LYS A 36 12.47 2.37 6.86
N GLN A 37 13.32 1.55 6.27
CA GLN A 37 13.82 1.73 4.91
C GLN A 37 13.95 0.36 4.23
N ILE A 38 13.59 0.30 2.96
CA ILE A 38 13.72 -0.89 2.11
C ILE A 38 13.91 -0.43 0.66
N LYS A 39 14.46 -1.29 -0.19
CA LYS A 39 14.55 -0.98 -1.62
C LYS A 39 13.18 -0.73 -2.22
N SER A 40 12.31 -1.72 -2.15
CA SER A 40 10.92 -1.65 -2.61
C SER A 40 10.07 -2.69 -1.87
N THR A 41 8.92 -2.30 -1.38
CA THR A 41 7.95 -3.23 -0.75
C THR A 41 7.47 -4.29 -1.74
N HIS A 42 7.28 -3.89 -3.00
CA HIS A 42 6.88 -4.79 -4.09
C HIS A 42 7.95 -5.83 -4.39
N THR A 43 9.18 -5.38 -4.66
CA THR A 43 10.31 -6.27 -4.95
C THR A 43 10.58 -7.21 -3.79
N TYR A 44 10.51 -6.71 -2.56
CA TYR A 44 10.68 -7.52 -1.36
C TYR A 44 9.68 -8.69 -1.32
N LEU A 45 8.39 -8.44 -1.54
CA LEU A 45 7.38 -9.51 -1.59
C LEU A 45 7.60 -10.46 -2.76
N LYS A 46 7.95 -9.94 -3.93
CA LYS A 46 8.24 -10.78 -5.11
C LYS A 46 9.37 -11.77 -4.84
N GLU A 47 10.46 -11.33 -4.23
CA GLU A 47 11.63 -12.16 -3.91
C GLU A 47 11.40 -13.09 -2.71
N ASN A 48 10.53 -12.72 -1.79
CA ASN A 48 10.32 -13.44 -0.53
C ASN A 48 8.94 -14.07 -0.39
N ASN A 49 8.14 -14.14 -1.46
CA ASN A 49 6.77 -14.66 -1.42
C ASN A 49 6.68 -16.07 -0.81
N ASN A 50 7.68 -16.92 -1.03
CA ASN A 50 7.73 -18.30 -0.51
C ASN A 50 7.93 -18.39 1.02
N LYS A 51 8.36 -17.29 1.67
CA LYS A 51 8.50 -17.24 3.14
C LYS A 51 7.16 -17.10 3.86
N TYR A 52 6.11 -16.75 3.13
CA TYR A 52 4.80 -16.50 3.67
C TYR A 52 3.82 -17.57 3.19
N THR A 53 3.12 -18.19 4.12
CA THR A 53 2.05 -19.17 3.85
C THR A 53 0.67 -18.53 3.82
N GLU A 54 0.55 -17.32 4.40
CA GLU A 54 -0.68 -16.53 4.51
C GLU A 54 -0.51 -15.17 3.83
N ASN A 55 -1.62 -14.44 3.70
CA ASN A 55 -1.60 -13.06 3.22
C ASN A 55 -0.82 -12.17 4.18
N ILE A 56 -0.04 -11.25 3.61
CA ILE A 56 0.77 -10.32 4.41
C ILE A 56 0.87 -8.97 3.71
N ALA A 57 0.90 -7.90 4.50
CA ALA A 57 1.23 -6.57 4.02
C ALA A 57 2.65 -6.16 4.45
N ILE A 58 3.41 -5.57 3.54
CA ILE A 58 4.71 -4.95 3.79
C ILE A 58 4.57 -3.44 3.66
N ILE A 59 4.95 -2.72 4.70
CA ILE A 59 4.88 -1.26 4.78
C ILE A 59 6.29 -0.71 4.91
N ALA A 60 6.59 0.38 4.22
CA ALA A 60 7.87 1.09 4.37
C ALA A 60 7.65 2.57 4.68
N GLU A 61 8.47 3.12 5.58
CA GLU A 61 8.54 4.57 5.79
C GLU A 61 9.29 5.24 4.64
N GLU A 62 10.26 4.54 4.04
CA GLU A 62 11.05 5.00 2.90
C GLU A 62 11.37 3.85 1.94
N GLN A 63 11.28 4.11 0.64
CA GLN A 63 11.76 3.22 -0.41
C GLN A 63 12.89 3.89 -1.18
N THR A 64 14.06 3.21 -1.28
CA THR A 64 15.22 3.73 -2.04
C THR A 64 15.14 3.44 -3.53
N GLU A 65 14.42 2.38 -3.90
CA GLU A 65 14.22 1.92 -5.29
C GLU A 65 12.73 1.62 -5.53
N GLY A 66 11.83 2.54 -5.12
CA GLY A 66 10.39 2.39 -5.33
C GLY A 66 10.06 2.22 -6.81
N ILE A 67 9.22 1.23 -7.15
CA ILE A 67 8.84 0.91 -8.52
C ILE A 67 7.35 1.14 -8.77
N GLY A 68 7.05 1.61 -9.98
CA GLY A 68 5.69 1.72 -10.53
C GLY A 68 5.55 0.90 -11.81
N THR A 69 4.43 1.06 -12.49
CA THR A 69 4.15 0.36 -13.75
C THR A 69 5.19 0.67 -14.82
N LYS A 70 5.50 -0.33 -15.67
CA LYS A 70 6.46 -0.23 -16.77
C LYS A 70 7.87 0.18 -16.32
N GLY A 71 8.28 -0.23 -15.09
CA GLY A 71 9.61 0.05 -14.55
C GLY A 71 9.87 1.51 -14.18
N ARG A 72 8.86 2.38 -14.16
CA ARG A 72 9.00 3.76 -13.72
C ARG A 72 9.31 3.81 -12.22
N LYS A 73 10.13 4.77 -11.81
CA LYS A 73 10.40 5.01 -10.39
C LYS A 73 9.17 5.59 -9.68
N TRP A 74 8.94 5.12 -8.45
CA TRP A 74 8.00 5.73 -7.54
C TRP A 74 8.76 6.49 -6.45
N HIS A 75 8.51 7.78 -6.34
CA HIS A 75 9.11 8.61 -5.30
C HIS A 75 8.39 8.37 -3.96
N THR A 76 9.15 8.04 -2.92
CA THR A 76 8.65 7.93 -1.56
C THR A 76 9.47 8.87 -0.68
N GLY A 77 8.89 10.00 -0.30
CA GLY A 77 9.50 10.91 0.67
C GLY A 77 9.61 10.23 2.04
N SER A 78 10.67 10.58 2.80
CA SER A 78 10.93 9.96 4.10
C SER A 78 9.75 10.15 5.05
N ASN A 79 9.09 9.04 5.41
CA ASN A 79 8.00 8.95 6.39
C ASN A 79 6.77 9.88 6.17
N LYS A 80 6.63 10.51 4.99
CA LYS A 80 5.50 11.40 4.68
C LYS A 80 4.38 10.73 3.90
N ASN A 81 4.71 9.66 3.19
CA ASN A 81 3.83 8.98 2.23
C ASN A 81 3.60 7.53 2.62
N ILE A 82 2.59 6.90 2.02
CA ILE A 82 2.32 5.47 2.17
C ILE A 82 3.02 4.73 1.04
N ALA A 83 3.82 3.74 1.42
CA ALA A 83 4.34 2.71 0.53
C ALA A 83 3.98 1.35 1.14
N ILE A 84 3.04 0.65 0.50
CA ILE A 84 2.53 -0.64 0.96
C ILE A 84 2.46 -1.62 -0.20
N SER A 85 2.78 -2.87 0.08
CA SER A 85 2.51 -3.99 -0.82
C SER A 85 1.83 -5.12 -0.05
N ILE A 86 0.80 -5.71 -0.63
CA ILE A 86 0.02 -6.80 -0.05
C ILE A 86 0.20 -8.04 -0.92
N LEU A 87 0.65 -9.14 -0.31
CA LEU A 87 0.69 -10.46 -0.92
C LEU A 87 -0.62 -11.18 -0.61
N ASN A 88 -1.36 -11.53 -1.65
CA ASN A 88 -2.53 -12.38 -1.57
C ASN A 88 -2.22 -13.77 -2.13
N LYS A 89 -2.25 -14.79 -1.28
CA LYS A 89 -2.17 -16.21 -1.67
C LYS A 89 -3.57 -16.71 -2.00
N THR A 90 -3.77 -17.21 -3.22
CA THR A 90 -5.09 -17.68 -3.64
C THR A 90 -4.94 -18.74 -4.72
N GLN A 91 -5.95 -19.62 -4.85
CA GLN A 91 -6.06 -20.62 -5.90
C GLN A 91 -7.27 -20.36 -6.81
N LYS A 92 -7.76 -19.11 -6.82
CA LYS A 92 -8.88 -18.70 -7.68
C LYS A 92 -8.48 -18.74 -9.15
N ASP A 93 -9.49 -18.75 -10.00
CA ASP A 93 -9.30 -18.75 -11.44
C ASP A 93 -8.74 -17.41 -11.95
N ILE A 94 -7.93 -17.46 -13.02
CA ILE A 94 -7.30 -16.26 -13.62
C ILE A 94 -8.31 -15.21 -14.11
N THR A 95 -9.54 -15.61 -14.39
CA THR A 95 -10.62 -14.68 -14.76
C THR A 95 -10.89 -13.61 -13.70
N LYS A 96 -10.50 -13.86 -12.45
CA LYS A 96 -10.59 -12.89 -11.35
C LYS A 96 -9.58 -11.74 -11.45
N LEU A 97 -8.62 -11.82 -12.36
CA LEU A 97 -7.65 -10.75 -12.61
C LEU A 97 -8.21 -9.64 -13.50
N GLU A 98 -9.25 -9.94 -14.27
CA GLU A 98 -9.87 -8.94 -15.15
C GLU A 98 -10.46 -7.79 -14.33
N GLY A 99 -10.08 -6.56 -14.67
CA GLY A 99 -10.55 -5.36 -13.99
C GLY A 99 -10.03 -5.17 -12.56
N LEU A 100 -9.18 -6.08 -12.04
CA LEU A 100 -8.73 -6.05 -10.64
C LEU A 100 -8.11 -4.71 -10.26
N THR A 101 -7.22 -4.15 -11.08
CA THR A 101 -6.54 -2.88 -10.77
C THR A 101 -7.53 -1.72 -10.68
N THR A 102 -8.52 -1.68 -11.57
CA THR A 102 -9.60 -0.68 -11.55
C THR A 102 -10.49 -0.85 -10.31
N GLU A 103 -10.79 -2.10 -9.91
CA GLU A 103 -11.54 -2.38 -8.69
C GLU A 103 -10.79 -1.91 -7.43
N ILE A 104 -9.47 -2.14 -7.37
CA ILE A 104 -8.60 -1.59 -6.31
C ILE A 104 -8.71 -0.07 -6.26
N ALA A 105 -8.59 0.61 -7.41
CA ALA A 105 -8.70 2.06 -7.49
C ALA A 105 -10.05 2.56 -6.96
N LYS A 106 -11.16 1.91 -7.35
CA LYS A 106 -12.51 2.25 -6.87
C LYS A 106 -12.65 2.09 -5.37
N ARG A 107 -12.09 1.03 -4.79
CA ARG A 107 -12.15 0.81 -3.34
C ARG A 107 -11.35 1.85 -2.57
N ILE A 108 -10.14 2.20 -3.02
CA ILE A 108 -9.35 3.27 -2.41
C ILE A 108 -10.06 4.63 -2.54
N GLN A 109 -10.61 4.94 -3.72
CA GLN A 109 -11.42 6.15 -3.95
C GLN A 109 -12.57 6.24 -2.96
N LYS A 110 -13.32 5.13 -2.79
CA LYS A 110 -14.45 5.06 -1.84
C LYS A 110 -13.98 5.27 -0.40
N THR A 111 -12.91 4.59 0.03
CA THR A 111 -12.34 4.75 1.37
C THR A 111 -11.96 6.21 1.65
N MET A 112 -11.31 6.87 0.69
CA MET A 112 -10.94 8.28 0.84
C MET A 112 -12.14 9.21 0.90
N GLN A 113 -13.18 8.93 0.14
CA GLN A 113 -14.42 9.71 0.19
C GLN A 113 -15.18 9.53 1.52
N GLU A 114 -15.34 8.27 1.98
CA GLU A 114 -16.15 7.96 3.15
C GLU A 114 -15.47 8.35 4.47
N ASN A 115 -14.17 8.05 4.61
CA ASN A 115 -13.46 8.23 5.87
C ASN A 115 -12.79 9.61 6.02
N TYR A 116 -12.47 10.26 4.89
CA TYR A 116 -11.67 11.50 4.89
C TYR A 116 -12.34 12.67 4.16
N ASN A 117 -13.50 12.44 3.52
CA ASN A 117 -14.20 13.42 2.67
C ASN A 117 -13.33 13.97 1.53
N ILE A 118 -12.46 13.13 0.97
CA ILE A 118 -11.57 13.44 -0.16
C ILE A 118 -12.08 12.75 -1.42
N ARG A 119 -12.42 13.55 -2.44
CA ARG A 119 -12.87 13.05 -3.75
C ARG A 119 -11.69 12.87 -4.69
N LEU A 120 -11.37 11.63 -5.00
CA LEU A 120 -10.36 11.27 -5.98
C LEU A 120 -11.01 10.96 -7.33
N ASN A 121 -10.28 11.19 -8.43
CA ASN A 121 -10.66 10.75 -9.76
C ASN A 121 -9.77 9.59 -10.19
N ILE A 122 -10.34 8.57 -10.82
CA ILE A 122 -9.58 7.46 -11.36
C ILE A 122 -9.08 7.85 -12.75
N LYS A 123 -7.76 7.77 -12.97
CA LYS A 123 -7.14 7.80 -14.27
C LYS A 123 -6.67 6.40 -14.61
N GLU A 124 -7.44 5.73 -15.43
CA GLU A 124 -7.19 4.34 -15.79
C GLU A 124 -5.79 4.12 -16.39
N PRO A 125 -5.24 2.94 -16.19
CA PRO A 125 -5.83 1.82 -15.45
C PRO A 125 -5.49 1.81 -13.94
N ASN A 126 -4.58 2.66 -13.46
CA ASN A 126 -3.88 2.41 -12.19
C ASN A 126 -3.51 3.68 -11.40
N ASP A 127 -4.01 4.84 -11.77
CA ASP A 127 -3.67 6.09 -11.09
C ASP A 127 -4.90 6.72 -10.43
N LEU A 128 -4.73 7.27 -9.23
CA LEU A 128 -5.71 8.15 -8.61
C LEU A 128 -5.20 9.59 -8.64
N MET A 129 -6.12 10.48 -8.98
CA MET A 129 -5.84 11.89 -9.17
C MET A 129 -6.62 12.73 -8.15
N LEU A 130 -6.00 13.81 -7.68
CA LEU A 130 -6.63 14.85 -6.89
C LEU A 130 -6.34 16.20 -7.56
N ASN A 131 -7.38 16.96 -7.87
CA ASN A 131 -7.28 18.26 -8.57
C ASN A 131 -6.41 18.21 -9.84
N GLY A 132 -6.56 17.13 -10.64
CA GLY A 132 -5.84 16.94 -11.90
C GLY A 132 -4.39 16.45 -11.78
N LYS A 133 -3.86 16.27 -10.57
CA LYS A 133 -2.51 15.76 -10.31
C LYS A 133 -2.55 14.36 -9.67
N LYS A 134 -1.52 13.56 -9.93
CA LYS A 134 -1.42 12.21 -9.40
C LYS A 134 -1.13 12.22 -7.90
N ILE A 135 -1.97 11.54 -7.13
CA ILE A 135 -1.81 11.34 -5.68
C ILE A 135 -1.49 9.89 -5.32
N CYS A 136 -1.95 8.93 -6.13
CA CYS A 136 -1.72 7.52 -5.89
C CYS A 136 -1.37 6.78 -7.17
N GLY A 137 -0.48 5.81 -7.06
CA GLY A 137 -0.17 4.81 -8.09
C GLY A 137 -0.42 3.41 -7.56
N ILE A 138 -1.03 2.56 -8.40
CA ILE A 138 -1.33 1.17 -8.10
C ILE A 138 -0.50 0.29 -9.04
N LEU A 139 0.18 -0.70 -8.49
CA LEU A 139 0.89 -1.72 -9.24
C LEU A 139 0.38 -3.09 -8.82
N THR A 140 -0.14 -3.87 -9.78
CA THR A 140 -0.61 -5.23 -9.55
C THR A 140 0.24 -6.19 -10.37
N GLU A 141 0.82 -7.17 -9.71
CA GLU A 141 1.54 -8.27 -10.34
C GLU A 141 0.97 -9.60 -9.85
N CYS A 142 0.80 -10.56 -10.76
CA CYS A 142 0.33 -11.91 -10.41
C CYS A 142 1.30 -12.97 -10.90
N ASN A 143 1.32 -14.07 -10.18
CA ASN A 143 1.94 -15.32 -10.61
C ASN A 143 0.86 -16.39 -10.76
N THR A 144 0.90 -17.15 -11.86
CA THR A 144 -0.11 -18.17 -12.17
C THR A 144 0.52 -19.53 -12.42
N ILE A 145 -0.23 -20.58 -12.13
CA ILE A 145 0.11 -21.97 -12.45
C ILE A 145 -1.09 -22.55 -13.20
N GLY A 146 -0.92 -22.77 -14.51
CA GLY A 146 -2.05 -23.10 -15.39
C GLY A 146 -3.11 -21.99 -15.33
N ASN A 147 -4.37 -22.36 -15.13
CA ASN A 147 -5.50 -21.44 -15.04
C ASN A 147 -5.78 -20.95 -13.61
N LYS A 148 -4.86 -21.16 -12.68
CA LYS A 148 -5.02 -20.75 -11.28
C LYS A 148 -4.01 -19.67 -10.90
N ILE A 149 -4.48 -18.74 -10.09
CA ILE A 149 -3.64 -17.73 -9.47
C ILE A 149 -2.88 -18.40 -8.33
N ASN A 150 -1.55 -18.31 -8.34
CA ASN A 150 -0.72 -18.76 -7.23
C ASN A 150 -0.58 -17.69 -6.15
N TYR A 151 -0.33 -16.45 -6.59
CA TYR A 151 -0.38 -15.27 -5.73
C TYR A 151 -0.56 -13.99 -6.54
N ILE A 152 -0.99 -12.95 -5.83
CA ILE A 152 -1.05 -11.57 -6.35
C ILE A 152 -0.31 -10.68 -5.39
N ILE A 153 0.49 -9.73 -5.92
CA ILE A 153 1.06 -8.63 -5.18
C ILE A 153 0.37 -7.35 -5.63
N ILE A 154 -0.30 -6.68 -4.68
CA ILE A 154 -0.93 -5.37 -4.88
C ILE A 154 -0.08 -4.35 -4.16
N SER A 155 0.44 -3.37 -4.88
CA SER A 155 1.27 -2.31 -4.31
C SER A 155 0.64 -0.94 -4.52
N LEU A 156 0.69 -0.13 -3.47
CA LEU A 156 0.19 1.25 -3.44
C LEU A 156 1.29 2.20 -3.02
N GLY A 157 1.48 3.24 -3.81
CA GLY A 157 2.13 4.46 -3.37
C GLY A 157 1.07 5.56 -3.25
N PHE A 158 0.91 6.17 -2.07
CA PHE A 158 -0.06 7.23 -1.84
C PHE A 158 0.60 8.43 -1.14
N ASN A 159 0.50 9.60 -1.76
CA ASN A 159 1.11 10.83 -1.25
C ASN A 159 0.20 11.47 -0.18
N VAL A 160 0.62 11.42 1.08
CA VAL A 160 -0.18 11.92 2.22
C VAL A 160 0.30 13.32 2.63
N ASN A 161 1.46 13.40 3.26
CA ASN A 161 1.95 14.63 3.88
C ASN A 161 3.19 15.21 3.15
N GLU A 162 3.41 14.84 1.88
CA GLU A 162 4.50 15.38 1.08
C GLU A 162 4.27 16.86 0.77
N ASP A 163 5.21 17.70 1.14
CA ASP A 163 5.18 19.14 0.90
C ASP A 163 5.96 19.53 -0.36
N LYS A 164 6.99 18.75 -0.72
CA LYS A 164 7.87 19.02 -1.86
C LYS A 164 8.10 17.77 -2.69
N PHE A 165 7.94 17.87 -3.97
CA PHE A 165 8.30 16.83 -4.93
C PHE A 165 9.57 17.22 -5.69
N PRO A 166 10.34 16.24 -6.21
CA PRO A 166 11.37 16.51 -7.22
C PRO A 166 10.81 17.35 -8.38
N SER A 167 11.65 18.19 -8.98
CA SER A 167 11.23 19.14 -10.02
C SER A 167 10.47 18.51 -11.18
N GLU A 168 10.87 17.28 -11.57
CA GLU A 168 10.21 16.51 -12.63
C GLU A 168 8.81 15.99 -12.25
N LEU A 169 8.48 15.95 -10.96
CA LEU A 169 7.18 15.49 -10.45
C LEU A 169 6.28 16.64 -9.97
N GLU A 170 6.80 17.82 -9.74
CA GLU A 170 6.09 18.90 -9.06
C GLU A 170 4.80 19.33 -9.77
N ASN A 171 4.81 19.30 -11.11
CA ASN A 171 3.66 19.70 -11.91
C ASN A 171 2.65 18.57 -12.15
N ILE A 172 3.03 17.30 -11.93
CA ILE A 172 2.21 16.13 -12.24
C ILE A 172 1.79 15.32 -11.01
N SER A 173 2.40 15.59 -9.85
CA SER A 173 2.10 14.91 -8.58
C SER A 173 1.60 15.89 -7.53
N THR A 174 0.78 15.38 -6.61
CA THR A 174 0.29 16.11 -5.45
C THR A 174 0.16 15.20 -4.23
N SER A 175 -0.18 15.78 -3.08
CA SER A 175 -0.44 15.09 -1.82
C SER A 175 -1.70 15.65 -1.14
N LEU A 176 -2.22 14.95 -0.14
CA LEU A 176 -3.32 15.48 0.68
C LEU A 176 -2.92 16.81 1.33
N TYR A 177 -1.69 16.89 1.86
CA TYR A 177 -1.20 18.12 2.48
C TYR A 177 -1.15 19.30 1.50
N LYS A 178 -0.61 19.10 0.30
CA LYS A 178 -0.53 20.17 -0.73
C LYS A 178 -1.91 20.71 -1.13
N GLU A 179 -2.91 19.82 -1.20
CA GLU A 179 -4.25 20.21 -1.66
C GLU A 179 -5.14 20.76 -0.56
N THR A 180 -4.88 20.40 0.71
CA THR A 180 -5.78 20.76 1.81
C THR A 180 -5.14 21.66 2.87
N GLY A 181 -3.79 21.75 2.91
CA GLY A 181 -3.03 22.41 3.98
C GLY A 181 -3.07 21.68 5.33
N LYS A 182 -3.65 20.46 5.38
CA LYS A 182 -3.82 19.69 6.63
C LYS A 182 -2.87 18.51 6.70
N ILE A 183 -2.36 18.25 7.89
CA ILE A 183 -1.62 17.00 8.18
C ILE A 183 -2.62 15.89 8.45
N PHE A 184 -2.43 14.76 7.80
CA PHE A 184 -3.25 13.56 7.97
C PHE A 184 -2.51 12.50 8.76
N ASP A 185 -3.25 11.71 9.54
CA ASP A 185 -2.74 10.51 10.19
C ASP A 185 -2.49 9.41 9.14
N LYS A 186 -1.23 9.33 8.70
CA LYS A 186 -0.79 8.38 7.68
C LYS A 186 -0.97 6.93 8.13
N GLU A 187 -0.75 6.65 9.40
CA GLU A 187 -0.90 5.32 9.98
C GLU A 187 -2.36 4.86 9.89
N LYS A 188 -3.29 5.74 10.22
CA LYS A 188 -4.73 5.48 10.11
C LYS A 188 -5.16 5.22 8.67
N ILE A 189 -4.68 6.02 7.72
CA ILE A 189 -4.98 5.82 6.29
C ILE A 189 -4.39 4.47 5.82
N THR A 190 -3.19 4.12 6.25
CA THR A 190 -2.56 2.84 5.90
C THR A 190 -3.39 1.66 6.41
N GLU A 191 -3.86 1.71 7.66
CA GLU A 191 -4.73 0.68 8.22
C GLU A 191 -6.06 0.55 7.43
N ASP A 192 -6.67 1.67 7.07
CA ASP A 192 -7.90 1.67 6.30
C ASP A 192 -7.70 1.08 4.89
N PHE A 193 -6.56 1.35 4.25
CA PHE A 193 -6.20 0.73 2.96
C PHE A 193 -5.96 -0.77 3.07
N ILE A 194 -5.27 -1.23 4.12
CA ILE A 194 -5.08 -2.67 4.37
C ILE A 194 -6.44 -3.36 4.48
N LYS A 195 -7.34 -2.85 5.33
CA LYS A 195 -8.69 -3.40 5.49
C LYS A 195 -9.49 -3.42 4.19
N THR A 196 -9.39 -2.34 3.41
CA THR A 196 -10.09 -2.19 2.13
C THR A 196 -9.64 -3.25 1.11
N LEU A 197 -8.37 -3.65 1.15
CA LEU A 197 -7.74 -4.53 0.16
C LEU A 197 -7.57 -5.98 0.63
N GLU A 198 -7.76 -6.25 1.91
CA GLU A 198 -7.56 -7.58 2.51
C GLU A 198 -8.35 -8.68 1.81
N ASN A 199 -9.59 -8.40 1.41
CA ASN A 199 -10.53 -9.35 0.82
C ASN A 199 -10.90 -8.99 -0.62
N ILE A 200 -9.92 -8.51 -1.39
CA ILE A 200 -10.22 -8.05 -2.75
C ILE A 200 -10.35 -9.20 -3.75
N ILE A 201 -9.80 -10.37 -3.41
CA ILE A 201 -9.84 -11.59 -4.23
C ILE A 201 -10.31 -12.78 -3.40
#